data_88776d8261c0bcb0f1abbf336a8f738c
#
_entry.id   88776d8261c0bcb0f1abbf336a8f738c
#
_cell.length_a   1.000
_cell.length_b   1.000
_cell.length_c   1.000
_cell.angle_alpha   90.00
_cell.angle_beta   90.00
_cell.angle_gamma   90.00
#
_symmetry.space_group_name_H-M   'P 1'
#
loop_
_entity.id
_entity.type
_entity.pdbx_description
1 polymer ?
#
loop_
_entity_poly.entity_id
_entity_poly.type
_entity_poly.pdbx_seq_one_letter_code
_entity_poly.pdbx_strand_id
1 'polypeptide(L)'
;MPIDPSAIVAPTARVHPDAVIGAQCVIADYCIIEADVVLGRGNRLEPYVYLKRWTTLGDGNELSAGAVLGTDPFDKAFTGQRSYLQIGNRNKIREHWTISRGTKPEAVTRVGDDNYIMGSGHIAHDCQVGNQCTIASCALLAGYVEVEDQAFLSGGVVVHQYSKIGRLAMVGGNTRVNSDLPPYFLYTGFNVEPKGLNIVGLRRAGFTAADTRLLKQAYRLLYRSGLAQQEALARIRAEAPSPQTLHLVDFIERSRRGIARETRNKTPLETAGSTI
;
A
#
# COMPACT_ATOMS: atom_id res chain seq x y z
N MET A 1 -2.47 -1.13 34.35
CA MET A 1 -1.07 -0.65 34.33
C MET A 1 -0.70 -0.43 32.88
N PRO A 2 0.06 0.59 32.52
CA PRO A 2 0.38 0.89 31.14
C PRO A 2 1.21 -0.20 30.44
N ILE A 3 1.98 -0.99 31.20
CA ILE A 3 2.72 -2.16 30.67
C ILE A 3 2.16 -3.42 31.31
N ASP A 4 1.71 -4.36 30.47
CA ASP A 4 1.21 -5.66 30.96
C ASP A 4 2.35 -6.46 31.62
N PRO A 5 2.11 -7.13 32.75
CA PRO A 5 3.14 -7.89 33.48
C PRO A 5 3.75 -9.04 32.67
N SER A 6 3.09 -9.53 31.65
CA SER A 6 3.61 -10.60 30.76
C SER A 6 4.46 -10.06 29.61
N ALA A 7 4.56 -8.74 29.44
CA ALA A 7 5.44 -8.15 28.44
C ALA A 7 6.90 -8.22 28.87
N ILE A 8 7.78 -8.53 27.92
CA ILE A 8 9.23 -8.56 28.11
C ILE A 8 9.82 -7.30 27.51
N VAL A 9 10.39 -6.43 28.33
CA VAL A 9 11.01 -5.18 27.91
C VAL A 9 12.49 -5.23 28.27
N ALA A 10 13.36 -5.06 27.26
CA ALA A 10 14.80 -5.02 27.49
C ALA A 10 15.19 -3.82 28.39
N PRO A 11 16.17 -3.97 29.29
CA PRO A 11 16.57 -2.90 30.22
C PRO A 11 17.06 -1.61 29.52
N THR A 12 17.53 -1.73 28.29
CA THR A 12 18.02 -0.61 27.48
C THR A 12 16.91 0.08 26.66
N ALA A 13 15.70 -0.51 26.60
CA ALA A 13 14.56 0.09 25.92
C ALA A 13 14.02 1.29 26.72
N ARG A 14 13.62 2.34 26.02
CA ARG A 14 13.01 3.53 26.62
C ARG A 14 11.52 3.55 26.30
N VAL A 15 10.69 3.24 27.28
CA VAL A 15 9.23 3.25 27.16
C VAL A 15 8.69 4.42 28.00
N HIS A 16 7.92 5.32 27.36
CA HIS A 16 7.30 6.44 28.06
C HIS A 16 6.22 5.92 29.03
N PRO A 17 6.05 6.52 30.22
CA PRO A 17 5.04 6.09 31.20
C PRO A 17 3.59 6.10 30.67
N ASP A 18 3.27 6.98 29.72
CA ASP A 18 1.94 7.09 29.11
C ASP A 18 1.75 6.14 27.90
N ALA A 19 2.74 5.31 27.57
CA ALA A 19 2.58 4.27 26.55
C ALA A 19 1.82 3.07 27.15
N VAL A 20 0.95 2.45 26.35
CA VAL A 20 0.21 1.24 26.73
C VAL A 20 0.79 0.05 25.98
N ILE A 21 1.31 -0.93 26.72
CA ILE A 21 1.92 -2.14 26.16
C ILE A 21 1.08 -3.36 26.53
N GLY A 22 0.50 -4.00 25.54
CA GLY A 22 -0.34 -5.18 25.70
C GLY A 22 0.43 -6.43 26.13
N ALA A 23 -0.34 -7.46 26.48
CA ALA A 23 0.20 -8.73 26.98
C ALA A 23 1.13 -9.42 25.97
N GLN A 24 2.14 -10.11 26.48
CA GLN A 24 3.07 -10.92 25.69
C GLN A 24 3.86 -10.17 24.61
N CYS A 25 3.91 -8.83 24.70
CA CYS A 25 4.80 -8.05 23.85
C CYS A 25 6.28 -8.31 24.20
N VAL A 26 7.13 -8.31 23.18
CA VAL A 26 8.58 -8.41 23.33
C VAL A 26 9.22 -7.15 22.74
N ILE A 27 9.87 -6.34 23.56
CA ILE A 27 10.52 -5.09 23.18
C ILE A 27 12.02 -5.27 23.42
N ALA A 28 12.78 -5.34 22.32
CA ALA A 28 14.21 -5.58 22.35
C ALA A 28 15.01 -4.32 22.73
N ASP A 29 16.34 -4.47 22.74
CA ASP A 29 17.27 -3.45 23.16
C ASP A 29 17.18 -2.16 22.33
N TYR A 30 17.38 -1.03 22.98
CA TYR A 30 17.43 0.30 22.39
C TYR A 30 16.17 0.72 21.62
N CYS A 31 15.05 0.03 21.81
CA CYS A 31 13.75 0.53 21.31
C CYS A 31 13.37 1.83 22.04
N ILE A 32 12.71 2.73 21.30
CA ILE A 32 12.14 3.96 21.86
C ILE A 32 10.63 3.96 21.59
N ILE A 33 9.85 4.09 22.66
CA ILE A 33 8.38 4.16 22.57
C ILE A 33 7.94 5.45 23.27
N GLU A 34 7.40 6.38 22.49
CA GLU A 34 6.96 7.70 22.98
C GLU A 34 5.61 7.62 23.71
N ALA A 35 5.19 8.76 24.28
CA ALA A 35 3.88 8.92 24.90
C ALA A 35 2.74 8.63 23.91
N ASP A 36 1.59 8.23 24.43
CA ASP A 36 0.36 7.98 23.65
C ASP A 36 0.52 6.89 22.57
N VAL A 37 1.54 6.03 22.67
CA VAL A 37 1.67 4.83 21.85
C VAL A 37 0.87 3.70 22.49
N VAL A 38 0.13 2.96 21.65
CA VAL A 38 -0.65 1.80 22.11
C VAL A 38 -0.23 0.57 21.31
N LEU A 39 0.22 -0.48 22.01
CA LEU A 39 0.49 -1.81 21.46
C LEU A 39 -0.56 -2.79 21.96
N GLY A 40 -1.19 -3.50 21.05
CA GLY A 40 -2.00 -4.67 21.34
C GLY A 40 -1.14 -5.83 21.86
N ARG A 41 -1.66 -7.04 21.84
CA ARG A 41 -1.00 -8.24 22.37
C ARG A 41 0.04 -8.81 21.42
N GLY A 42 1.10 -9.43 21.97
CA GLY A 42 2.03 -10.28 21.23
C GLY A 42 2.87 -9.58 20.17
N ASN A 43 2.98 -8.26 20.21
CA ASN A 43 3.84 -7.52 19.29
C ASN A 43 5.32 -7.78 19.61
N ARG A 44 6.15 -7.92 18.59
CA ARG A 44 7.60 -8.16 18.69
C ARG A 44 8.35 -7.01 18.00
N LEU A 45 9.15 -6.29 18.77
CA LEU A 45 9.97 -5.18 18.31
C LEU A 45 11.44 -5.60 18.41
N GLU A 46 12.12 -5.69 17.27
CA GLU A 46 13.56 -5.90 17.20
C GLU A 46 14.34 -4.65 17.65
N PRO A 47 15.66 -4.73 17.90
CA PRO A 47 16.44 -3.60 18.39
C PRO A 47 16.32 -2.34 17.52
N TYR A 48 16.39 -1.19 18.17
CA TYR A 48 16.35 0.15 17.53
C TYR A 48 15.02 0.51 16.84
N VAL A 49 13.92 -0.20 17.11
CA VAL A 49 12.60 0.24 16.65
C VAL A 49 12.20 1.50 17.39
N TYR A 50 11.68 2.48 16.64
CA TYR A 50 11.22 3.74 17.21
C TYR A 50 9.73 3.94 16.91
N LEU A 51 8.90 3.95 17.94
CA LEU A 51 7.47 4.28 17.86
C LEU A 51 7.23 5.68 18.38
N LYS A 52 6.79 6.57 17.50
CA LYS A 52 6.49 7.95 17.83
C LYS A 52 5.05 8.08 18.34
N ARG A 53 4.78 9.14 19.06
CA ARG A 53 3.47 9.37 19.71
C ARG A 53 2.30 9.28 18.74
N TRP A 54 1.12 8.92 19.28
CA TRP A 54 -0.13 8.72 18.55
C TRP A 54 -0.09 7.59 17.52
N THR A 55 0.77 6.62 17.75
CA THR A 55 0.85 5.38 16.98
C THR A 55 0.14 4.26 17.72
N THR A 56 -0.76 3.57 17.03
CA THR A 56 -1.45 2.38 17.54
C THR A 56 -1.11 1.19 16.67
N LEU A 57 -0.69 0.08 17.28
CA LEU A 57 -0.54 -1.22 16.66
C LEU A 57 -1.56 -2.19 17.27
N GLY A 58 -2.24 -2.95 16.44
CA GLY A 58 -3.04 -4.08 16.86
C GLY A 58 -2.19 -5.24 17.42
N ASP A 59 -2.65 -6.46 17.27
CA ASP A 59 -2.03 -7.66 17.83
C ASP A 59 -1.00 -8.31 16.88
N GLY A 60 0.02 -8.92 17.47
CA GLY A 60 0.90 -9.87 16.77
C GLY A 60 1.75 -9.29 15.65
N ASN A 61 2.04 -7.99 15.64
CA ASN A 61 2.91 -7.40 14.63
C ASN A 61 4.39 -7.69 14.94
N GLU A 62 5.19 -7.87 13.89
CA GLU A 62 6.64 -8.04 13.95
C GLU A 62 7.31 -6.83 13.29
N LEU A 63 8.07 -6.06 14.05
CA LEU A 63 8.82 -4.89 13.57
C LEU A 63 10.30 -5.19 13.62
N SER A 64 10.96 -5.16 12.46
CA SER A 64 12.39 -5.40 12.37
C SER A 64 13.23 -4.16 12.67
N ALA A 65 14.51 -4.37 12.86
CA ALA A 65 15.45 -3.39 13.37
C ALA A 65 15.43 -2.06 12.59
N GLY A 66 15.44 -0.95 13.32
CA GLY A 66 15.49 0.39 12.75
C GLY A 66 14.20 0.87 12.08
N ALA A 67 13.09 0.16 12.20
CA ALA A 67 11.80 0.67 11.75
C ALA A 67 11.36 1.88 12.61
N VAL A 68 10.87 2.95 11.97
CA VAL A 68 10.41 4.18 12.63
C VAL A 68 8.97 4.46 12.23
N LEU A 69 8.04 4.30 13.16
CA LEU A 69 6.61 4.41 12.90
C LEU A 69 6.00 5.63 13.60
N GLY A 70 5.09 6.30 12.92
CA GLY A 70 4.44 7.52 13.41
C GLY A 70 5.29 8.78 13.20
N THR A 71 6.17 8.79 12.17
CA THR A 71 6.96 9.98 11.85
C THR A 71 6.06 11.16 11.51
N ASP A 72 6.57 12.36 11.73
CA ASP A 72 5.92 13.58 11.27
C ASP A 72 5.78 13.54 9.74
N PRO A 73 4.65 14.02 9.19
CA PRO A 73 4.47 14.13 7.75
C PRO A 73 5.55 14.96 7.08
N PHE A 74 6.04 14.50 5.93
CA PHE A 74 6.94 15.28 5.08
C PHE A 74 6.13 16.25 4.20
N ASP A 75 5.28 17.03 4.84
CA ASP A 75 4.42 18.04 4.19
C ASP A 75 4.67 19.40 4.85
N LYS A 76 4.93 20.42 4.05
CA LYS A 76 5.19 21.78 4.53
C LYS A 76 3.99 22.41 5.26
N ALA A 77 2.77 21.91 5.01
CA ALA A 77 1.57 22.34 5.70
C ALA A 77 1.43 21.71 7.11
N PHE A 78 2.27 20.74 7.45
CA PHE A 78 2.26 20.15 8.78
C PHE A 78 2.95 21.09 9.79
N THR A 79 2.22 21.48 10.83
CA THR A 79 2.69 22.41 11.88
C THR A 79 2.73 21.79 13.28
N GLY A 80 2.73 20.44 13.36
CA GLY A 80 2.81 19.72 14.64
C GLY A 80 1.46 19.32 15.25
N GLN A 81 0.38 19.44 14.49
CA GLN A 81 -0.96 19.05 14.95
C GLN A 81 -1.07 17.57 15.29
N ARG A 82 -1.97 17.26 16.21
CA ARG A 82 -2.28 15.88 16.59
C ARG A 82 -2.91 15.14 15.41
N SER A 83 -2.30 14.03 15.03
CA SER A 83 -2.75 13.11 14.00
C SER A 83 -2.21 11.72 14.31
N TYR A 84 -2.67 10.70 13.61
CA TYR A 84 -2.45 9.33 14.03
C TYR A 84 -1.85 8.45 12.94
N LEU A 85 -1.16 7.40 13.41
CA LEU A 85 -0.86 6.20 12.65
C LEU A 85 -1.58 5.02 13.31
N GLN A 86 -2.35 4.27 12.53
CA GLN A 86 -3.02 3.05 12.97
C GLN A 86 -2.56 1.88 12.11
N ILE A 87 -2.02 0.85 12.74
CA ILE A 87 -1.57 -0.39 12.13
C ILE A 87 -2.41 -1.52 12.73
N GLY A 88 -2.97 -2.35 11.87
CA GLY A 88 -3.79 -3.50 12.26
C GLY A 88 -2.96 -4.62 12.88
N ASN A 89 -3.30 -5.86 12.56
CA ASN A 89 -2.79 -7.04 13.21
C ASN A 89 -1.86 -7.85 12.31
N ARG A 90 -0.93 -8.60 12.90
CA ARG A 90 -0.08 -9.62 12.24
C ARG A 90 0.71 -9.11 11.04
N ASN A 91 1.02 -7.81 11.02
CA ASN A 91 1.89 -7.25 9.99
C ASN A 91 3.35 -7.59 10.27
N LYS A 92 4.11 -7.85 9.20
CA LYS A 92 5.57 -7.97 9.25
C LYS A 92 6.16 -6.76 8.54
N ILE A 93 6.76 -5.85 9.33
CA ILE A 93 7.40 -4.63 8.84
C ILE A 93 8.90 -4.80 9.04
N ARG A 94 9.61 -4.93 7.93
CA ARG A 94 11.03 -5.23 7.91
C ARG A 94 11.87 -3.97 8.15
N GLU A 95 13.19 -4.14 8.06
CA GLU A 95 14.21 -3.21 8.51
C GLU A 95 14.08 -1.82 7.86
N HIS A 96 14.31 -0.77 8.67
CA HIS A 96 14.44 0.62 8.24
C HIS A 96 13.21 1.21 7.51
N TRP A 97 12.02 0.66 7.73
CA TRP A 97 10.80 1.29 7.22
C TRP A 97 10.44 2.53 8.01
N THR A 98 9.93 3.53 7.28
CA THR A 98 9.32 4.70 7.89
C THR A 98 7.85 4.81 7.47
N ILE A 99 6.97 5.08 8.44
CA ILE A 99 5.54 5.32 8.17
C ILE A 99 5.14 6.60 8.89
N SER A 100 4.64 7.58 8.13
CA SER A 100 4.19 8.86 8.69
C SER A 100 2.76 8.79 9.19
N ARG A 101 2.45 9.57 10.22
CA ARG A 101 1.06 9.82 10.63
C ARG A 101 0.36 10.80 9.67
N GLY A 102 -0.93 11.08 9.88
CA GLY A 102 -1.70 12.00 9.05
C GLY A 102 -1.24 13.46 9.13
N THR A 103 -1.61 14.30 8.16
CA THR A 103 -1.22 15.72 8.09
C THR A 103 -2.19 16.66 8.80
N LYS A 104 -3.48 16.41 8.72
CA LYS A 104 -4.51 17.29 9.29
C LYS A 104 -4.79 16.94 10.75
N PRO A 105 -5.38 17.85 11.54
CA PRO A 105 -5.88 17.48 12.86
C PRO A 105 -6.77 16.24 12.79
N GLU A 106 -6.52 15.27 13.66
CA GLU A 106 -7.23 13.99 13.79
C GLU A 106 -7.16 13.08 12.54
N ALA A 107 -6.39 13.44 11.50
CA ALA A 107 -6.20 12.59 10.33
C ALA A 107 -5.40 11.32 10.68
N VAL A 108 -5.65 10.25 9.92
CA VAL A 108 -5.11 8.91 10.19
C VAL A 108 -4.48 8.31 8.96
N THR A 109 -3.21 7.96 9.04
CA THR A 109 -2.58 6.99 8.14
C THR A 109 -2.93 5.58 8.63
N ARG A 110 -3.38 4.69 7.75
CA ARG A 110 -3.78 3.32 8.11
C ARG A 110 -3.02 2.26 7.33
N VAL A 111 -2.67 1.21 8.04
CA VAL A 111 -2.18 -0.06 7.48
C VAL A 111 -3.04 -1.16 8.07
N GLY A 112 -3.66 -1.96 7.23
CA GLY A 112 -4.56 -3.05 7.64
C GLY A 112 -3.83 -4.25 8.25
N ASP A 113 -4.36 -5.44 8.07
CA ASP A 113 -3.92 -6.68 8.68
C ASP A 113 -3.07 -7.52 7.70
N ASP A 114 -2.23 -8.40 8.26
CA ASP A 114 -1.52 -9.48 7.54
C ASP A 114 -0.64 -8.99 6.40
N ASN A 115 -0.15 -7.75 6.45
CA ASN A 115 0.73 -7.21 5.41
C ASN A 115 2.17 -7.68 5.60
N TYR A 116 2.87 -7.91 4.47
CA TYR A 116 4.29 -8.16 4.44
C TYR A 116 5.02 -7.00 3.75
N ILE A 117 5.70 -6.20 4.55
CA ILE A 117 6.38 -4.97 4.14
C ILE A 117 7.89 -5.20 4.28
N MET A 118 8.58 -5.42 3.13
CA MET A 118 10.01 -5.80 3.08
C MET A 118 10.92 -4.58 3.28
N GLY A 119 12.19 -4.79 3.58
CA GLY A 119 13.12 -3.77 4.05
C GLY A 119 13.24 -2.48 3.26
N SER A 120 13.47 -1.41 3.96
CA SER A 120 13.76 -0.05 3.49
C SER A 120 12.72 0.56 2.53
N GLY A 121 11.91 1.47 3.02
CA GLY A 121 10.91 2.17 2.20
C GLY A 121 10.14 3.20 3.01
N HIS A 122 9.11 3.76 2.41
CA HIS A 122 8.30 4.79 3.05
C HIS A 122 6.83 4.69 2.69
N ILE A 123 5.97 4.76 3.71
CA ILE A 123 4.54 5.06 3.55
C ILE A 123 4.33 6.46 4.12
N ALA A 124 4.00 7.41 3.23
CA ALA A 124 3.76 8.78 3.62
C ALA A 124 2.41 8.94 4.33
N HIS A 125 2.17 10.14 4.74
CA HIS A 125 1.00 10.58 5.50
C HIS A 125 -0.33 10.30 4.77
N ASP A 126 -1.37 10.09 5.53
CA ASP A 126 -2.76 9.93 5.05
C ASP A 126 -2.97 8.74 4.08
N CYS A 127 -1.98 7.86 3.93
CA CYS A 127 -2.12 6.63 3.15
C CYS A 127 -3.12 5.67 3.80
N GLN A 128 -3.81 4.90 2.95
CA GLN A 128 -4.71 3.83 3.36
C GLN A 128 -4.25 2.54 2.69
N VAL A 129 -3.61 1.65 3.44
CA VAL A 129 -3.16 0.35 2.97
C VAL A 129 -4.09 -0.72 3.52
N GLY A 130 -4.63 -1.53 2.64
CA GLY A 130 -5.53 -2.63 2.97
C GLY A 130 -4.84 -3.81 3.64
N ASN A 131 -5.41 -5.00 3.47
CA ASN A 131 -4.98 -6.22 4.12
C ASN A 131 -4.23 -7.13 3.16
N GLN A 132 -3.36 -7.99 3.71
CA GLN A 132 -2.64 -9.03 2.95
C GLN A 132 -1.83 -8.48 1.76
N CYS A 133 -1.45 -7.21 1.81
CA CYS A 133 -0.60 -6.60 0.80
C CYS A 133 0.85 -7.06 0.96
N THR A 134 1.57 -7.14 -0.15
CA THR A 134 3.02 -7.27 -0.16
C THR A 134 3.63 -6.01 -0.74
N ILE A 135 4.46 -5.35 0.04
CA ILE A 135 5.19 -4.15 -0.38
C ILE A 135 6.68 -4.48 -0.29
N ALA A 136 7.32 -4.65 -1.44
CA ALA A 136 8.71 -5.07 -1.49
C ALA A 136 9.68 -3.92 -1.21
N SER A 137 10.95 -4.26 -1.06
CA SER A 137 12.01 -3.34 -0.63
C SER A 137 12.10 -2.08 -1.49
N CYS A 138 12.41 -0.98 -0.85
CA CYS A 138 12.61 0.34 -1.48
C CYS A 138 11.35 0.91 -2.16
N ALA A 139 10.16 0.40 -1.85
CA ALA A 139 8.93 1.01 -2.36
C ALA A 139 8.62 2.31 -1.60
N LEU A 140 8.13 3.31 -2.33
CA LEU A 140 7.81 4.63 -1.81
C LEU A 140 6.37 5.00 -2.17
N LEU A 141 5.52 5.15 -1.16
CA LEU A 141 4.15 5.60 -1.31
C LEU A 141 4.06 7.05 -0.85
N ALA A 142 3.76 7.97 -1.76
CA ALA A 142 3.54 9.38 -1.42
C ALA A 142 2.20 9.57 -0.68
N GLY A 143 1.95 10.78 -0.19
CA GLY A 143 0.75 11.06 0.62
C GLY A 143 -0.58 10.72 -0.06
N TYR A 144 -1.56 10.31 0.73
CA TYR A 144 -2.93 9.99 0.29
C TYR A 144 -3.02 8.83 -0.71
N VAL A 145 -2.03 7.95 -0.79
CA VAL A 145 -2.11 6.74 -1.61
C VAL A 145 -3.07 5.75 -0.96
N GLU A 146 -3.95 5.18 -1.76
CA GLU A 146 -4.84 4.09 -1.36
C GLU A 146 -4.36 2.78 -2.02
N VAL A 147 -4.18 1.73 -1.22
CA VAL A 147 -3.82 0.38 -1.69
C VAL A 147 -4.88 -0.58 -1.18
N GLU A 148 -5.63 -1.19 -2.09
CA GLU A 148 -6.63 -2.19 -1.74
C GLU A 148 -5.98 -3.54 -1.38
N ASP A 149 -6.76 -4.44 -0.79
CA ASP A 149 -6.34 -5.74 -0.29
C ASP A 149 -5.57 -6.58 -1.32
N GLN A 150 -4.60 -7.34 -0.84
CA GLN A 150 -3.85 -8.33 -1.63
C GLN A 150 -3.06 -7.74 -2.81
N ALA A 151 -2.85 -6.43 -2.84
CA ALA A 151 -1.99 -5.79 -3.83
C ALA A 151 -0.52 -6.19 -3.62
N PHE A 152 0.22 -6.30 -4.72
CA PHE A 152 1.64 -6.60 -4.69
C PHE A 152 2.43 -5.48 -5.38
N LEU A 153 3.22 -4.75 -4.59
CA LEU A 153 4.13 -3.73 -5.08
C LEU A 153 5.55 -4.28 -5.04
N SER A 154 6.18 -4.47 -6.20
CA SER A 154 7.55 -4.96 -6.28
C SER A 154 8.59 -3.92 -5.84
N GLY A 155 9.85 -4.33 -5.72
CA GLY A 155 10.93 -3.47 -5.26
C GLY A 155 11.12 -2.21 -6.10
N GLY A 156 11.42 -1.10 -5.43
CA GLY A 156 11.67 0.18 -6.08
C GLY A 156 10.45 0.85 -6.73
N VAL A 157 9.24 0.38 -6.45
CA VAL A 157 8.00 1.03 -6.93
C VAL A 157 7.84 2.39 -6.27
N VAL A 158 7.59 3.43 -7.08
CA VAL A 158 7.32 4.78 -6.59
C VAL A 158 5.89 5.19 -6.96
N VAL A 159 5.07 5.48 -5.97
CA VAL A 159 3.65 5.80 -6.14
C VAL A 159 3.40 7.28 -5.88
N HIS A 160 2.88 7.98 -6.88
CA HIS A 160 2.54 9.40 -6.78
C HIS A 160 1.36 9.61 -5.81
N GLN A 161 1.36 10.75 -5.12
CA GLN A 161 0.28 11.10 -4.18
C GLN A 161 -1.12 11.03 -4.84
N TYR A 162 -2.11 10.64 -4.03
CA TYR A 162 -3.51 10.45 -4.42
C TYR A 162 -3.75 9.32 -5.44
N SER A 163 -2.75 8.51 -5.77
CA SER A 163 -2.96 7.35 -6.64
C SER A 163 -3.61 6.20 -5.88
N LYS A 164 -4.44 5.42 -6.59
CA LYS A 164 -5.11 4.24 -6.06
C LYS A 164 -4.58 2.98 -6.73
N ILE A 165 -4.32 1.96 -5.94
CA ILE A 165 -3.88 0.64 -6.40
C ILE A 165 -4.95 -0.36 -6.02
N GLY A 166 -5.60 -0.93 -7.01
CA GLY A 166 -6.74 -1.83 -6.82
C GLY A 166 -6.34 -3.20 -6.28
N ARG A 167 -7.34 -3.91 -5.77
CA ARG A 167 -7.21 -5.25 -5.20
C ARG A 167 -6.51 -6.21 -6.14
N LEU A 168 -5.56 -7.00 -5.61
CA LEU A 168 -4.79 -7.98 -6.41
C LEU A 168 -4.06 -7.37 -7.61
N ALA A 169 -3.91 -6.05 -7.69
CA ALA A 169 -3.02 -5.44 -8.66
C ALA A 169 -1.58 -5.87 -8.35
N MET A 170 -0.83 -6.21 -9.39
CA MET A 170 0.61 -6.45 -9.28
C MET A 170 1.37 -5.36 -10.01
N VAL A 171 2.27 -4.69 -9.30
CA VAL A 171 3.12 -3.64 -9.85
C VAL A 171 4.55 -4.15 -9.94
N GLY A 172 5.08 -4.22 -11.15
CA GLY A 172 6.45 -4.68 -11.43
C GLY A 172 7.50 -3.75 -10.83
N GLY A 173 8.73 -4.28 -10.66
CA GLY A 173 9.82 -3.53 -10.04
C GLY A 173 10.19 -2.24 -10.79
N ASN A 174 10.65 -1.23 -10.05
CA ASN A 174 11.07 0.08 -10.57
C ASN A 174 10.00 0.80 -11.42
N THR A 175 8.72 0.50 -11.17
CA THR A 175 7.60 1.15 -11.86
C THR A 175 7.27 2.47 -11.18
N ARG A 176 7.07 3.52 -11.97
CA ARG A 176 6.55 4.80 -11.52
C ARG A 176 5.04 4.86 -11.73
N VAL A 177 4.29 4.85 -10.64
CA VAL A 177 2.83 4.91 -10.64
C VAL A 177 2.38 6.37 -10.53
N ASN A 178 1.80 6.92 -11.58
CA ASN A 178 1.31 8.31 -11.66
C ASN A 178 -0.18 8.42 -11.98
N SER A 179 -0.88 7.30 -12.09
CA SER A 179 -2.33 7.17 -12.33
C SER A 179 -2.88 6.03 -11.49
N ASP A 180 -4.21 5.90 -11.43
CA ASP A 180 -4.83 4.80 -10.70
C ASP A 180 -4.62 3.47 -11.43
N LEU A 181 -4.40 2.40 -10.67
CA LEU A 181 -4.19 1.05 -11.17
C LEU A 181 -5.40 0.18 -10.88
N PRO A 182 -6.30 -0.05 -11.85
CA PRO A 182 -7.43 -0.95 -11.69
C PRO A 182 -7.08 -2.32 -11.11
N PRO A 183 -7.97 -2.95 -10.34
CA PRO A 183 -7.72 -4.21 -9.66
C PRO A 183 -7.48 -5.38 -10.61
N TYR A 184 -6.81 -6.44 -10.12
CA TYR A 184 -6.60 -7.75 -10.76
C TYR A 184 -5.58 -7.80 -11.89
N PHE A 185 -4.97 -6.69 -12.27
CA PHE A 185 -4.08 -6.63 -13.42
C PHE A 185 -2.61 -6.52 -13.01
N LEU A 186 -1.74 -6.88 -13.96
CA LEU A 186 -0.29 -6.68 -13.89
C LEU A 186 0.06 -5.36 -14.57
N TYR A 187 0.86 -4.57 -13.89
CA TYR A 187 1.36 -3.28 -14.36
C TYR A 187 2.88 -3.24 -14.30
N THR A 188 3.51 -2.64 -15.30
CA THR A 188 4.97 -2.49 -15.32
C THR A 188 5.39 -1.34 -16.23
N GLY A 189 6.64 -0.96 -16.14
CA GLY A 189 7.25 0.06 -16.99
C GLY A 189 7.50 1.38 -16.25
N PHE A 190 8.50 2.13 -16.70
CA PHE A 190 8.78 3.46 -16.17
C PHE A 190 7.56 4.39 -16.31
N ASN A 191 6.90 4.35 -17.46
CA ASN A 191 5.53 4.84 -17.63
C ASN A 191 4.60 3.65 -17.40
N VAL A 192 3.91 3.63 -16.28
CA VAL A 192 3.11 2.48 -15.86
C VAL A 192 2.05 2.10 -16.90
N GLU A 193 2.07 0.84 -17.34
CA GLU A 193 1.15 0.28 -18.32
C GLU A 193 0.56 -1.04 -17.86
N PRO A 194 -0.72 -1.33 -18.15
CA PRO A 194 -1.29 -2.65 -17.96
C PRO A 194 -0.68 -3.65 -18.95
N LYS A 195 -0.31 -4.84 -18.46
CA LYS A 195 0.29 -5.91 -19.28
C LYS A 195 -0.56 -7.18 -19.34
N GLY A 196 -1.71 -7.19 -18.70
CA GLY A 196 -2.62 -8.31 -18.61
C GLY A 196 -3.12 -8.56 -17.21
N LEU A 197 -3.62 -9.76 -16.94
CA LEU A 197 -4.10 -10.16 -15.63
C LEU A 197 -2.93 -10.58 -14.72
N ASN A 198 -3.05 -10.32 -13.42
CA ASN A 198 -2.19 -10.92 -12.40
C ASN A 198 -2.57 -12.41 -12.18
N ILE A 199 -2.32 -13.26 -13.16
CA ILE A 199 -2.75 -14.68 -13.16
C ILE A 199 -2.24 -15.42 -11.90
N VAL A 200 -1.00 -15.15 -11.49
CA VAL A 200 -0.41 -15.82 -10.32
C VAL A 200 -1.13 -15.40 -9.04
N GLY A 201 -1.37 -14.10 -8.86
CA GLY A 201 -2.10 -13.57 -7.71
C GLY A 201 -3.54 -14.08 -7.66
N LEU A 202 -4.25 -14.04 -8.77
CA LEU A 202 -5.62 -14.55 -8.89
C LEU A 202 -5.71 -16.02 -8.50
N ARG A 203 -4.81 -16.87 -9.00
CA ARG A 203 -4.78 -18.30 -8.66
C ARG A 203 -4.51 -18.51 -7.15
N ARG A 204 -3.57 -17.77 -6.56
CA ARG A 204 -3.26 -17.85 -5.12
C ARG A 204 -4.42 -17.39 -4.26
N ALA A 205 -5.21 -16.43 -4.74
CA ALA A 205 -6.41 -15.93 -4.07
C ALA A 205 -7.65 -16.82 -4.30
N GLY A 206 -7.51 -17.97 -4.98
CA GLY A 206 -8.57 -18.95 -5.16
C GLY A 206 -9.56 -18.63 -6.27
N PHE A 207 -9.22 -17.73 -7.21
CA PHE A 207 -10.08 -17.43 -8.35
C PHE A 207 -10.20 -18.63 -9.28
N THR A 208 -11.43 -18.92 -9.69
CA THR A 208 -11.72 -20.02 -10.62
C THR A 208 -11.33 -19.68 -12.07
N ALA A 209 -11.32 -20.69 -12.93
CA ALA A 209 -11.15 -20.47 -14.37
C ALA A 209 -12.28 -19.61 -14.96
N ALA A 210 -13.49 -19.69 -14.41
CA ALA A 210 -14.63 -18.88 -14.82
C ALA A 210 -14.41 -17.40 -14.44
N ASP A 211 -13.99 -17.10 -13.19
CA ASP A 211 -13.67 -15.73 -12.76
C ASP A 211 -12.58 -15.13 -13.61
N THR A 212 -11.49 -15.89 -13.83
CA THR A 212 -10.36 -15.45 -14.65
C THR A 212 -10.78 -15.16 -16.09
N ARG A 213 -11.70 -15.92 -16.65
CA ARG A 213 -12.25 -15.69 -18.02
C ARG A 213 -13.03 -14.39 -18.10
N LEU A 214 -13.89 -14.10 -17.10
CA LEU A 214 -14.65 -12.85 -17.05
C LEU A 214 -13.73 -11.64 -16.89
N LEU A 215 -12.73 -11.72 -16.02
CA LEU A 215 -11.71 -10.67 -15.88
C LEU A 215 -10.89 -10.49 -17.17
N LYS A 216 -10.58 -11.56 -17.90
CA LYS A 216 -9.90 -11.48 -19.20
C LYS A 216 -10.78 -10.78 -20.25
N GLN A 217 -12.07 -11.05 -20.25
CA GLN A 217 -13.03 -10.34 -21.11
C GLN A 217 -13.08 -8.86 -20.74
N ALA A 218 -13.20 -8.52 -19.45
CA ALA A 218 -13.18 -7.14 -18.98
C ALA A 218 -11.89 -6.40 -19.37
N TYR A 219 -10.71 -7.05 -19.21
CA TYR A 219 -9.43 -6.48 -19.65
C TYR A 219 -9.44 -6.16 -21.17
N ARG A 220 -9.95 -7.08 -22.00
CA ARG A 220 -10.03 -6.88 -23.45
C ARG A 220 -10.95 -5.72 -23.83
N LEU A 221 -12.12 -5.62 -23.17
CA LEU A 221 -13.05 -4.50 -23.36
C LEU A 221 -12.42 -3.17 -22.97
N LEU A 222 -11.72 -3.13 -21.84
CA LEU A 222 -11.14 -1.91 -21.32
C LEU A 222 -9.91 -1.41 -22.11
N TYR A 223 -9.03 -2.31 -22.52
CA TYR A 223 -7.71 -1.93 -23.06
C TYR A 223 -7.49 -2.30 -24.53
N ARG A 224 -8.24 -3.27 -25.08
CA ARG A 224 -7.97 -3.84 -26.42
C ARG A 224 -9.11 -3.66 -27.43
N SER A 225 -10.26 -3.16 -26.99
CA SER A 225 -11.42 -3.02 -27.88
C SER A 225 -11.42 -1.72 -28.70
N GLY A 226 -10.65 -0.72 -28.29
CA GLY A 226 -10.70 0.62 -28.88
C GLY A 226 -11.92 1.46 -28.45
N LEU A 227 -12.78 0.94 -27.58
CA LEU A 227 -13.95 1.61 -27.06
C LEU A 227 -13.58 2.83 -26.18
N ALA A 228 -14.48 3.80 -26.10
CA ALA A 228 -14.42 4.82 -25.07
C ALA A 228 -14.58 4.16 -23.68
N GLN A 229 -13.95 4.72 -22.66
CA GLN A 229 -13.95 4.11 -21.31
C GLN A 229 -15.37 3.84 -20.81
N GLN A 230 -16.29 4.80 -20.94
CA GLN A 230 -17.68 4.64 -20.48
C GLN A 230 -18.41 3.49 -21.20
N GLU A 231 -18.22 3.36 -22.51
CA GLU A 231 -18.79 2.28 -23.28
C GLU A 231 -18.20 0.94 -22.89
N ALA A 232 -16.86 0.87 -22.68
CA ALA A 232 -16.20 -0.34 -22.19
C ALA A 232 -16.77 -0.77 -20.83
N LEU A 233 -16.98 0.16 -19.88
CA LEU A 233 -17.55 -0.14 -18.57
C LEU A 233 -18.99 -0.62 -18.67
N ALA A 234 -19.82 0.00 -19.50
CA ALA A 234 -21.19 -0.45 -19.74
C ALA A 234 -21.24 -1.89 -20.32
N ARG A 235 -20.35 -2.19 -21.27
CA ARG A 235 -20.24 -3.54 -21.83
C ARG A 235 -19.70 -4.56 -20.82
N ILE A 236 -18.77 -4.19 -19.97
CA ILE A 236 -18.29 -5.08 -18.89
C ILE A 236 -19.45 -5.47 -17.98
N ARG A 237 -20.29 -4.52 -17.57
CA ARG A 237 -21.47 -4.79 -16.76
C ARG A 237 -22.48 -5.75 -17.45
N ALA A 238 -22.67 -5.59 -18.75
CA ALA A 238 -23.64 -6.37 -19.52
C ALA A 238 -23.11 -7.76 -19.91
N GLU A 239 -21.87 -7.86 -20.34
CA GLU A 239 -21.31 -9.06 -21.00
C GLU A 239 -20.46 -9.94 -20.06
N ALA A 240 -19.97 -9.39 -18.98
CA ALA A 240 -19.07 -10.09 -18.05
C ALA A 240 -19.41 -9.82 -16.56
N PRO A 241 -20.68 -9.94 -16.13
CA PRO A 241 -21.07 -9.59 -14.78
C PRO A 241 -20.53 -10.61 -13.76
N SER A 242 -19.79 -10.12 -12.78
CA SER A 242 -19.37 -10.86 -11.59
C SER A 242 -19.03 -9.88 -10.47
N PRO A 243 -18.97 -10.29 -9.20
CA PRO A 243 -18.53 -9.40 -8.13
C PRO A 243 -17.20 -8.73 -8.43
N GLN A 244 -16.27 -9.43 -9.05
CA GLN A 244 -14.94 -8.94 -9.38
C GLN A 244 -14.94 -7.91 -10.51
N THR A 245 -15.70 -8.16 -11.57
CA THR A 245 -15.79 -7.21 -12.68
C THR A 245 -16.61 -5.99 -12.32
N LEU A 246 -17.61 -6.13 -11.46
CA LEU A 246 -18.34 -4.98 -10.89
C LEU A 246 -17.44 -4.14 -10.00
N HIS A 247 -16.63 -4.76 -9.13
CA HIS A 247 -15.61 -4.04 -8.35
C HIS A 247 -14.61 -3.30 -9.24
N LEU A 248 -14.14 -3.94 -10.33
CA LEU A 248 -13.29 -3.29 -11.33
C LEU A 248 -13.95 -2.03 -11.91
N VAL A 249 -15.22 -2.13 -12.29
CA VAL A 249 -15.97 -1.00 -12.86
C VAL A 249 -16.14 0.12 -11.83
N ASP A 250 -16.55 -0.22 -10.60
CA ASP A 250 -16.73 0.76 -9.53
C ASP A 250 -15.42 1.46 -9.14
N PHE A 251 -14.29 0.73 -9.16
CA PHE A 251 -12.97 1.32 -8.95
C PHE A 251 -12.66 2.38 -10.02
N ILE A 252 -12.89 2.05 -11.29
CA ILE A 252 -12.60 2.94 -12.42
C ILE A 252 -13.49 4.18 -12.40
N GLU A 253 -14.77 4.04 -12.08
CA GLU A 253 -15.71 5.17 -11.98
C GLU A 253 -15.36 6.15 -10.84
N ARG A 254 -14.81 5.63 -9.74
CA ARG A 254 -14.33 6.45 -8.62
C ARG A 254 -12.95 7.04 -8.84
N SER A 255 -12.27 6.70 -9.94
CA SER A 255 -10.96 7.25 -10.25
C SER A 255 -11.05 8.73 -10.61
N ARG A 256 -10.28 9.56 -9.88
CA ARG A 256 -10.18 11.00 -10.15
C ARG A 256 -8.93 11.36 -10.94
N ARG A 257 -7.90 10.54 -10.88
CA ARG A 257 -6.63 10.76 -11.59
C ARG A 257 -6.62 10.18 -13.00
N GLY A 258 -7.63 9.39 -13.37
CA GLY A 258 -7.61 8.52 -14.53
C GLY A 258 -6.79 7.25 -14.27
N ILE A 259 -7.04 6.24 -15.08
CA ILE A 259 -6.41 4.93 -14.95
C ILE A 259 -5.19 4.80 -15.86
N ALA A 260 -4.26 3.90 -15.49
CA ALA A 260 -3.14 3.51 -16.35
C ALA A 260 -3.65 2.98 -17.69
N ARG A 261 -3.01 3.39 -18.77
CA ARG A 261 -3.38 3.03 -20.15
C ARG A 261 -2.19 2.39 -20.86
N GLU A 262 -2.47 1.55 -21.86
CA GLU A 262 -1.42 1.11 -22.77
C GLU A 262 -0.98 2.27 -23.64
N THR A 263 0.34 2.46 -23.77
CA THR A 263 0.88 3.39 -24.76
C THR A 263 0.62 2.78 -26.13
N ARG A 264 -0.27 3.36 -26.93
CA ARG A 264 -0.36 3.02 -28.35
C ARG A 264 1.01 3.32 -28.94
N ASN A 265 1.68 2.34 -29.54
CA ASN A 265 2.87 2.59 -30.33
C ASN A 265 2.54 3.73 -31.30
N LYS A 266 3.08 4.91 -31.06
CA LYS A 266 3.18 5.91 -32.11
C LYS A 266 4.09 5.27 -33.14
N THR A 267 3.59 5.05 -34.35
CA THR A 267 4.42 4.79 -35.53
C THR A 267 5.67 5.68 -35.43
N PRO A 268 6.88 5.15 -35.65
CA PRO A 268 8.06 5.99 -35.63
C PRO A 268 7.79 7.22 -36.51
N LEU A 269 7.92 8.41 -35.93
CA LEU A 269 7.94 9.62 -36.71
C LEU A 269 9.05 9.42 -37.73
N GLU A 270 8.66 9.44 -39.03
CA GLU A 270 9.60 9.59 -40.11
C GLU A 270 10.55 10.73 -39.73
N THR A 271 11.83 10.42 -39.61
CA THR A 271 12.88 11.39 -39.51
C THR A 271 12.84 12.18 -40.83
N ALA A 272 12.06 13.25 -40.83
CA ALA A 272 12.16 14.24 -41.87
C ALA A 272 13.60 14.74 -41.90
N GLY A 273 14.29 14.37 -42.94
CA GLY A 273 15.61 14.89 -43.25
C GLY A 273 15.58 16.42 -43.23
N SER A 274 16.48 17.01 -42.52
CA SER A 274 17.01 18.33 -42.85
C SER A 274 18.47 18.20 -43.13
N THR A 275 18.74 18.05 -44.40
CA THR A 275 20.00 18.53 -45.01
C THR A 275 20.11 20.02 -44.73
N ILE A 276 21.12 20.44 -44.04
CA ILE A 276 22.12 21.51 -44.34
C ILE A 276 23.07 21.56 -43.12
#